data_94524dedb0e38d54bbd241a66c70ac80
#
_entry.id   94524dedb0e38d54bbd241a66c70ac80
#
_cell.length_a   1.000
_cell.length_b   1.000
_cell.length_c   1.000
_cell.angle_alpha   90.00
_cell.angle_beta   90.00
_cell.angle_gamma   90.00
#
_symmetry.space_group_name_H-M   'P 1'
#
loop_
_entity.id
_entity.type
_entity.pdbx_description
1 polymer ?
#
loop_
_entity_poly.entity_id
_entity_poly.type
_entity_poly.pdbx_seq_one_letter_code
_entity_poly.pdbx_strand_id
1 'polypeptide(L)'
;QGGNTGLVDGGTPHGEIVVSMGRMHAVRSVDQFNNSLVIEAGAPLVTAQAAAEEAGRLFPLSLGSEGTATIGGLISTNAGGVAVLRYGMMRDLILGLEVVLPSGEVWDGLSGLRKNNTGYDLKHLFAGAEGTLGLITAATLKLFPQVQRASAWVCCDSTEDVVALLALVRKYAGDTVTSFEIIPAGAIDMVMADIPGTRDPLPSTLPWRVLMEVSMVDEAQAKAALEKALEAAFEQDLVKDGVVAASKAQAQSFWHIRETIPLSKRAYGTAINQDIAVPVSRIPAFIDSCNAAVLDLVPSAEFVIFGHVGDGNLHYSVCEPSDAAAPVLQAHVADITRVVFDQTMAHGGSISAEHGVGRLKRDELARLRPPAATDAMRAIKLALDPLGIMNPGRVVSV
;
A
#
# COMPACT_ATOMS: atom_id res chain seq x y z
N GLN A 1 11.25 7.55 -15.99
CA GLN A 1 10.24 6.50 -15.87
C GLN A 1 10.93 5.20 -15.47
N GLY A 2 10.38 4.52 -14.47
CA GLY A 2 10.78 3.18 -14.04
C GLY A 2 9.88 2.11 -14.66
N GLY A 3 9.32 1.19 -13.84
CA GLY A 3 8.47 0.08 -14.27
C GLY A 3 7.08 0.47 -14.79
N ASN A 4 6.66 1.72 -14.66
CA ASN A 4 5.35 2.23 -15.07
C ASN A 4 4.16 1.45 -14.49
N THR A 5 4.27 1.05 -13.23
CA THR A 5 3.25 0.29 -12.48
C THR A 5 2.27 1.18 -11.72
N GLY A 6 2.46 2.50 -11.74
CA GLY A 6 1.62 3.46 -11.03
C GLY A 6 0.20 3.56 -11.58
N LEU A 7 -0.77 3.86 -10.71
CA LEU A 7 -2.22 3.83 -10.99
C LEU A 7 -2.88 5.20 -11.07
N VAL A 8 -2.10 6.29 -10.95
CA VAL A 8 -2.62 7.67 -10.91
C VAL A 8 -2.08 8.58 -12.03
N ASP A 9 -1.62 7.97 -13.12
CA ASP A 9 -1.06 8.67 -14.29
C ASP A 9 0.21 9.50 -13.95
N GLY A 10 0.96 9.05 -12.92
CA GLY A 10 2.18 9.73 -12.46
C GLY A 10 3.35 9.57 -13.44
N GLY A 11 3.50 8.40 -14.07
CA GLY A 11 4.60 8.08 -14.98
C GLY A 11 4.24 8.12 -16.47
N THR A 12 2.98 8.40 -16.84
CA THR A 12 2.53 8.39 -18.25
C THR A 12 2.81 9.74 -18.91
N PRO A 13 3.53 9.78 -20.05
CA PRO A 13 3.80 11.05 -20.73
C PRO A 13 2.55 11.54 -21.51
N HIS A 14 2.38 12.86 -21.59
CA HIS A 14 1.37 13.55 -22.38
C HIS A 14 2.01 14.55 -23.33
N GLY A 15 3.10 14.15 -24.01
CA GLY A 15 3.89 14.99 -24.89
C GLY A 15 5.26 15.36 -24.31
N GLU A 16 5.54 15.02 -23.06
CA GLU A 16 6.84 15.24 -22.39
C GLU A 16 7.89 14.22 -22.86
N ILE A 17 9.16 14.58 -22.72
CA ILE A 17 10.29 13.68 -22.92
C ILE A 17 10.36 12.68 -21.78
N VAL A 18 10.42 11.40 -22.08
CA VAL A 18 10.57 10.32 -21.09
C VAL A 18 12.05 10.03 -20.85
N VAL A 19 12.50 10.22 -19.60
CA VAL A 19 13.82 9.77 -19.16
C VAL A 19 13.67 8.37 -18.56
N SER A 20 14.16 7.36 -19.27
CA SER A 20 14.11 5.96 -18.81
C SER A 20 15.24 5.66 -17.82
N MET A 21 14.90 5.03 -16.69
CA MET A 21 15.83 4.57 -15.66
C MET A 21 16.35 3.15 -15.91
N GLY A 22 15.89 2.47 -16.95
CA GLY A 22 16.18 1.05 -17.21
C GLY A 22 17.67 0.66 -17.34
N ARG A 23 18.57 1.61 -17.59
CA ARG A 23 20.02 1.37 -17.61
C ARG A 23 20.70 1.51 -16.24
N MET A 24 20.00 2.04 -15.25
CA MET A 24 20.49 2.25 -13.88
C MET A 24 19.90 1.18 -12.95
N HIS A 25 20.43 -0.04 -13.01
CA HIS A 25 19.83 -1.19 -12.31
C HIS A 25 20.84 -2.00 -11.48
N ALA A 26 22.05 -1.46 -11.25
CA ALA A 26 23.09 -2.14 -10.52
C ALA A 26 22.85 -2.10 -9.00
N VAL A 27 23.16 -3.22 -8.33
CA VAL A 27 23.46 -3.23 -6.89
C VAL A 27 24.90 -2.73 -6.74
N ARG A 28 25.07 -1.57 -6.08
CA ARG A 28 26.40 -0.96 -5.91
C ARG A 28 27.16 -1.55 -4.74
N SER A 29 26.47 -1.81 -3.61
CA SER A 29 27.09 -2.43 -2.42
C SER A 29 26.05 -2.94 -1.44
N VAL A 30 26.44 -3.94 -0.65
CA VAL A 30 25.68 -4.41 0.53
C VAL A 30 26.59 -4.36 1.73
N ASP A 31 26.18 -3.67 2.78
CA ASP A 31 26.87 -3.63 4.08
C ASP A 31 26.04 -4.40 5.12
N GLN A 32 26.48 -5.64 5.41
CA GLN A 32 25.81 -6.52 6.34
C GLN A 32 25.89 -6.02 7.79
N PHE A 33 26.98 -5.31 8.17
CA PHE A 33 27.17 -4.81 9.52
C PHE A 33 26.31 -3.57 9.79
N ASN A 34 26.20 -2.70 8.78
CA ASN A 34 25.34 -1.52 8.84
C ASN A 34 23.87 -1.84 8.47
N ASN A 35 23.58 -3.06 8.01
CA ASN A 35 22.27 -3.46 7.49
C ASN A 35 21.78 -2.45 6.44
N SER A 36 22.56 -2.24 5.39
CA SER A 36 22.22 -1.31 4.31
C SER A 36 22.60 -1.87 2.94
N LEU A 37 21.87 -1.43 1.94
CA LEU A 37 22.01 -1.78 0.53
C LEU A 37 22.06 -0.49 -0.29
N VAL A 38 23.09 -0.30 -1.11
CA VAL A 38 23.13 0.79 -2.11
C VAL A 38 22.77 0.22 -3.47
N ILE A 39 21.72 0.74 -4.07
CA ILE A 39 21.14 0.22 -5.32
C ILE A 39 20.67 1.36 -6.22
N GLU A 40 20.78 1.16 -7.53
CA GLU A 40 20.34 2.13 -8.54
C GLU A 40 18.83 2.12 -8.72
N ALA A 41 18.29 3.29 -9.08
CA ALA A 41 16.85 3.58 -9.07
C ALA A 41 16.02 2.80 -10.10
N GLY A 42 16.64 2.34 -11.19
CA GLY A 42 15.98 1.53 -12.21
C GLY A 42 15.96 0.02 -11.91
N ALA A 43 16.60 -0.42 -10.82
CA ALA A 43 16.56 -1.82 -10.41
C ALA A 43 15.13 -2.23 -9.98
N PRO A 44 14.61 -3.38 -10.43
CA PRO A 44 13.35 -3.94 -9.92
C PRO A 44 13.43 -4.25 -8.42
N LEU A 45 12.28 -4.27 -7.74
CA LEU A 45 12.20 -4.58 -6.32
C LEU A 45 12.77 -5.96 -5.99
N VAL A 46 12.49 -6.96 -6.80
CA VAL A 46 13.02 -8.34 -6.65
C VAL A 46 14.57 -8.38 -6.64
N THR A 47 15.23 -7.44 -7.31
CA THR A 47 16.70 -7.35 -7.28
C THR A 47 17.20 -6.90 -5.90
N ALA A 48 16.52 -5.94 -5.27
CA ALA A 48 16.86 -5.51 -3.91
C ALA A 48 16.60 -6.62 -2.88
N GLN A 49 15.49 -7.34 -3.03
CA GLN A 49 15.13 -8.48 -2.17
C GLN A 49 16.17 -9.60 -2.29
N ALA A 50 16.53 -9.99 -3.51
CA ALA A 50 17.53 -11.03 -3.76
C ALA A 50 18.92 -10.66 -3.21
N ALA A 51 19.38 -9.41 -3.43
CA ALA A 51 20.65 -8.94 -2.87
C ALA A 51 20.67 -8.91 -1.34
N ALA A 52 19.53 -8.59 -0.72
CA ALA A 52 19.40 -8.66 0.74
C ALA A 52 19.44 -10.12 1.22
N GLU A 53 18.73 -11.03 0.56
CA GLU A 53 18.68 -12.46 0.89
C GLU A 53 20.05 -13.12 0.79
N GLU A 54 20.80 -12.88 -0.29
CA GLU A 54 22.18 -13.35 -0.48
C GLU A 54 23.11 -12.90 0.66
N ALA A 55 22.84 -11.71 1.22
CA ALA A 55 23.57 -11.17 2.37
C ALA A 55 23.03 -11.66 3.73
N GLY A 56 22.08 -12.61 3.77
CA GLY A 56 21.42 -13.07 5.01
C GLY A 56 20.58 -11.98 5.68
N ARG A 57 20.02 -11.07 4.90
CA ARG A 57 19.19 -9.95 5.33
C ARG A 57 17.85 -9.98 4.62
N LEU A 58 16.93 -9.12 5.08
CA LEU A 58 15.60 -8.91 4.52
C LEU A 58 15.47 -7.45 4.05
N PHE A 59 15.04 -7.25 2.81
CA PHE A 59 14.40 -6.00 2.39
C PHE A 59 12.89 -6.22 2.41
N PRO A 60 12.13 -5.56 3.33
CA PRO A 60 10.80 -6.04 3.71
C PRO A 60 9.66 -5.53 2.82
N LEU A 61 9.93 -4.62 1.88
CA LEU A 61 8.89 -4.13 0.97
C LEU A 61 8.39 -5.28 0.10
N SER A 62 7.07 -5.47 0.03
CA SER A 62 6.41 -6.50 -0.80
C SER A 62 5.07 -5.98 -1.29
N LEU A 63 4.83 -6.08 -2.59
CA LEU A 63 3.63 -5.61 -3.29
C LEU A 63 3.43 -6.37 -4.61
N GLY A 64 2.22 -6.32 -5.18
CA GLY A 64 1.84 -7.15 -6.33
C GLY A 64 2.64 -6.94 -7.63
N SER A 65 3.45 -5.88 -7.74
CA SER A 65 4.26 -5.56 -8.94
C SER A 65 5.77 -5.71 -8.73
N GLU A 66 6.22 -6.56 -7.79
CA GLU A 66 7.65 -6.72 -7.41
C GLU A 66 8.60 -6.94 -8.58
N GLY A 67 8.19 -7.70 -9.60
CA GLY A 67 9.01 -8.02 -10.76
C GLY A 67 9.28 -6.85 -11.71
N THR A 68 8.48 -5.79 -11.64
CA THR A 68 8.54 -4.65 -12.58
C THR A 68 8.67 -3.29 -11.90
N ALA A 69 8.13 -3.12 -10.71
CA ALA A 69 8.26 -1.88 -9.96
C ALA A 69 9.73 -1.63 -9.59
N THR A 70 10.24 -0.44 -9.92
CA THR A 70 11.65 -0.10 -9.71
C THR A 70 11.84 0.69 -8.42
N ILE A 71 13.02 0.58 -7.83
CA ILE A 71 13.39 1.25 -6.56
C ILE A 71 13.11 2.75 -6.62
N GLY A 72 13.51 3.43 -7.70
CA GLY A 72 13.26 4.88 -7.85
C GLY A 72 11.77 5.21 -7.98
N GLY A 73 10.99 4.34 -8.65
CA GLY A 73 9.53 4.49 -8.74
C GLY A 73 8.86 4.31 -7.39
N LEU A 74 9.24 3.28 -6.64
CA LEU A 74 8.72 3.00 -5.28
C LEU A 74 9.04 4.13 -4.29
N ILE A 75 10.24 4.70 -4.37
CA ILE A 75 10.61 5.88 -3.57
C ILE A 75 9.77 7.09 -4.00
N SER A 76 9.66 7.33 -5.32
CA SER A 76 8.96 8.49 -5.86
C SER A 76 7.47 8.52 -5.49
N THR A 77 6.83 7.35 -5.35
CA THR A 77 5.43 7.22 -4.90
C THR A 77 5.31 7.02 -3.40
N ASN A 78 6.43 6.86 -2.67
CA ASN A 78 6.43 6.43 -1.28
C ASN A 78 5.58 5.16 -1.10
N ALA A 79 5.87 4.13 -1.90
CA ALA A 79 5.07 2.92 -1.95
C ALA A 79 4.97 2.23 -0.58
N GLY A 80 3.78 1.75 -0.28
CA GLY A 80 3.51 0.85 0.82
C GLY A 80 3.57 -0.61 0.38
N GLY A 81 2.85 -1.46 1.06
CA GLY A 81 2.73 -2.88 0.76
C GLY A 81 2.26 -3.64 1.98
N VAL A 82 2.26 -4.97 1.91
CA VAL A 82 1.66 -5.82 2.94
C VAL A 82 2.36 -5.78 4.31
N ALA A 83 3.58 -5.25 4.39
CA ALA A 83 4.40 -5.27 5.62
C ALA A 83 4.57 -3.88 6.29
N VAL A 84 3.76 -2.90 5.89
CA VAL A 84 3.83 -1.50 6.38
C VAL A 84 3.66 -1.41 7.89
N LEU A 85 2.81 -2.22 8.48
CA LEU A 85 2.58 -2.27 9.93
C LEU A 85 3.85 -2.38 10.76
N ARG A 86 4.81 -3.17 10.29
CA ARG A 86 6.06 -3.46 10.98
C ARG A 86 7.22 -2.59 10.51
N TYR A 87 7.31 -2.34 9.20
CA TYR A 87 8.52 -1.78 8.61
C TYR A 87 8.34 -0.37 8.07
N GLY A 88 7.11 0.14 8.05
CA GLY A 88 6.76 1.42 7.45
C GLY A 88 6.70 1.36 5.93
N MET A 89 6.44 2.52 5.34
CA MET A 89 6.43 2.71 3.90
C MET A 89 7.85 2.90 3.34
N MET A 90 7.97 3.03 2.02
CA MET A 90 9.28 3.19 1.36
C MET A 90 10.10 4.35 1.94
N ARG A 91 9.47 5.45 2.34
CA ARG A 91 10.11 6.59 3.04
C ARG A 91 10.87 6.16 4.28
N ASP A 92 10.32 5.24 5.08
CA ASP A 92 10.91 4.74 6.32
C ASP A 92 12.08 3.80 6.06
N LEU A 93 12.14 3.21 4.85
CA LEU A 93 13.16 2.27 4.41
C LEU A 93 14.39 2.93 3.79
N ILE A 94 14.39 4.25 3.60
CA ILE A 94 15.49 5.00 2.96
C ILE A 94 16.45 5.54 4.03
N LEU A 95 17.76 5.36 3.82
CA LEU A 95 18.83 6.02 4.58
C LEU A 95 19.43 7.20 3.82
N GLY A 96 19.54 7.12 2.49
CA GLY A 96 20.11 8.15 1.65
C GLY A 96 19.62 8.06 0.20
N LEU A 97 19.77 9.13 -0.55
CA LEU A 97 19.43 9.21 -1.97
C LEU A 97 20.54 9.90 -2.76
N GLU A 98 20.70 9.49 -4.02
CA GLU A 98 21.39 10.23 -5.06
C GLU A 98 20.31 10.78 -6.01
N VAL A 99 20.35 12.09 -6.26
CA VAL A 99 19.32 12.79 -7.05
C VAL A 99 19.95 13.74 -8.03
N VAL A 100 19.52 13.71 -9.28
CA VAL A 100 19.80 14.75 -10.27
C VAL A 100 18.73 15.83 -10.11
N LEU A 101 19.18 17.03 -9.74
CA LEU A 101 18.33 18.21 -9.56
C LEU A 101 17.90 18.81 -10.91
N PRO A 102 16.85 19.64 -10.96
CA PRO A 102 16.43 20.33 -12.19
C PRO A 102 17.53 21.20 -12.82
N SER A 103 18.50 21.68 -12.02
CA SER A 103 19.69 22.40 -12.48
C SER A 103 20.69 21.54 -13.27
N GLY A 104 20.55 20.21 -13.20
CA GLY A 104 21.51 19.24 -13.72
C GLY A 104 22.61 18.86 -12.70
N GLU A 105 22.64 19.47 -11.54
CA GLU A 105 23.58 19.10 -10.47
C GLU A 105 23.17 17.76 -9.83
N VAL A 106 24.17 16.97 -9.45
CA VAL A 106 23.96 15.72 -8.73
C VAL A 106 24.14 15.97 -7.24
N TRP A 107 23.07 15.76 -6.49
CA TRP A 107 23.17 15.66 -5.04
C TRP A 107 23.45 14.22 -4.65
N ASP A 108 24.68 13.96 -4.17
CA ASP A 108 25.07 12.69 -3.58
C ASP A 108 24.80 12.73 -2.06
N GLY A 109 23.70 12.17 -1.70
CA GLY A 109 23.26 11.98 -0.30
C GLY A 109 23.20 10.49 0.10
N LEU A 110 23.97 9.60 -0.57
CA LEU A 110 24.01 8.16 -0.32
C LEU A 110 24.64 7.82 1.04
N SER A 111 24.06 8.30 2.11
CA SER A 111 24.51 8.04 3.49
C SER A 111 23.86 6.76 4.02
N GLY A 112 24.65 5.87 4.65
CA GLY A 112 24.13 4.73 5.42
C GLY A 112 23.88 5.04 6.91
N LEU A 113 24.00 6.29 7.33
CA LEU A 113 23.85 6.70 8.72
C LEU A 113 22.40 6.62 9.20
N ARG A 114 22.18 6.03 10.36
CA ARG A 114 20.88 6.00 11.02
C ARG A 114 20.51 7.33 11.70
N LYS A 115 21.51 8.12 12.08
CA LYS A 115 21.36 9.43 12.69
C LYS A 115 22.16 10.44 11.89
N ASN A 116 21.49 11.43 11.30
CA ASN A 116 22.11 12.53 10.58
C ASN A 116 21.23 13.77 10.70
N ASN A 117 21.59 14.65 11.64
CA ASN A 117 20.91 15.94 11.88
C ASN A 117 21.70 17.13 11.27
N THR A 118 22.49 16.88 10.22
CA THR A 118 23.29 17.91 9.56
C THR A 118 22.44 18.63 8.50
N GLY A 119 21.60 19.56 8.92
CA GLY A 119 20.71 20.34 8.06
C GLY A 119 19.33 19.69 7.85
N TYR A 120 18.61 20.17 6.83
CA TYR A 120 17.30 19.63 6.48
C TYR A 120 17.39 18.21 5.94
N ASP A 121 16.38 17.40 6.21
CA ASP A 121 16.29 16.04 5.69
C ASP A 121 15.81 16.03 4.23
N LEU A 122 16.73 16.26 3.31
CA LEU A 122 16.44 16.44 1.89
C LEU A 122 15.88 15.16 1.25
N LYS A 123 16.32 13.96 1.67
CA LYS A 123 15.83 12.71 1.07
C LYS A 123 14.30 12.57 1.17
N HIS A 124 13.71 13.09 2.23
CA HIS A 124 12.27 13.03 2.42
C HIS A 124 11.47 14.07 1.61
N LEU A 125 12.12 15.02 0.96
CA LEU A 125 11.49 15.87 -0.05
C LEU A 125 11.23 15.11 -1.36
N PHE A 126 12.14 14.20 -1.74
CA PHE A 126 12.02 13.44 -2.98
C PHE A 126 11.18 12.16 -2.82
N ALA A 127 11.12 11.60 -1.61
CA ALA A 127 10.27 10.45 -1.32
C ALA A 127 8.79 10.88 -1.32
N GLY A 128 8.00 10.31 -2.26
CA GLY A 128 6.60 10.68 -2.46
C GLY A 128 6.39 11.94 -3.32
N ALA A 129 7.46 12.49 -3.91
CA ALA A 129 7.37 13.64 -4.81
C ALA A 129 7.00 13.28 -6.26
N GLU A 130 6.87 12.01 -6.57
CA GLU A 130 6.47 11.50 -7.90
C GLU A 130 7.31 12.08 -9.07
N GLY A 131 8.62 12.31 -8.84
CA GLY A 131 9.53 12.86 -9.83
C GLY A 131 9.35 14.35 -10.13
N THR A 132 8.53 15.08 -9.37
CA THR A 132 8.26 16.51 -9.60
C THR A 132 9.36 17.44 -9.10
N LEU A 133 10.28 16.96 -8.26
CA LEU A 133 11.34 17.77 -7.63
C LEU A 133 12.74 17.40 -8.12
N GLY A 134 12.94 16.26 -8.77
CA GLY A 134 14.22 15.76 -9.26
C GLY A 134 14.14 14.31 -9.69
N LEU A 135 15.24 13.78 -10.24
CA LEU A 135 15.38 12.40 -10.70
C LEU A 135 16.21 11.60 -9.70
N ILE A 136 15.60 10.66 -9.01
CA ILE A 136 16.30 9.71 -8.13
C ILE A 136 17.09 8.75 -9.00
N THR A 137 18.41 8.64 -8.77
CA THR A 137 19.30 7.76 -9.54
C THR A 137 19.83 6.58 -8.75
N ALA A 138 19.95 6.71 -7.42
CA ALA A 138 20.28 5.62 -6.52
C ALA A 138 19.74 5.87 -5.12
N ALA A 139 19.69 4.82 -4.32
CA ALA A 139 19.26 4.88 -2.93
C ALA A 139 20.12 3.99 -2.03
N THR A 140 20.28 4.41 -0.78
CA THR A 140 20.71 3.56 0.33
C THR A 140 19.49 3.11 1.09
N LEU A 141 19.22 1.81 1.09
CA LEU A 141 18.06 1.17 1.70
C LEU A 141 18.42 0.52 3.04
N LYS A 142 17.47 0.51 3.97
CA LYS A 142 17.57 -0.23 5.24
C LYS A 142 17.32 -1.71 4.99
N LEU A 143 18.19 -2.54 5.54
CA LEU A 143 17.98 -3.97 5.64
C LEU A 143 17.65 -4.38 7.07
N PHE A 144 17.02 -5.54 7.21
CA PHE A 144 16.61 -6.13 8.47
C PHE A 144 17.13 -7.56 8.60
N PRO A 145 17.19 -8.12 9.82
CA PRO A 145 17.42 -9.54 10.00
C PRO A 145 16.34 -10.38 9.31
N GLN A 146 16.71 -11.58 8.85
CA GLN A 146 15.73 -12.57 8.37
C GLN A 146 14.76 -12.94 9.49
N VAL A 147 13.49 -13.16 9.13
CA VAL A 147 12.41 -13.55 10.06
C VAL A 147 11.66 -14.76 9.54
N GLN A 148 11.04 -15.47 10.46
CA GLN A 148 10.05 -16.52 10.19
C GLN A 148 8.65 -15.95 10.42
N ARG A 149 7.66 -16.48 9.73
CA ARG A 149 6.30 -15.95 9.73
C ARG A 149 5.31 -17.00 10.20
N ALA A 150 4.33 -16.57 10.97
CA ALA A 150 3.13 -17.33 11.30
C ALA A 150 1.92 -16.57 10.77
N SER A 151 1.06 -17.25 10.02
CA SER A 151 -0.13 -16.66 9.39
C SER A 151 -1.39 -17.35 9.91
N ALA A 152 -2.47 -16.58 10.07
CA ALA A 152 -3.79 -17.09 10.41
C ALA A 152 -4.87 -16.50 9.51
N TRP A 153 -5.92 -17.28 9.30
CA TRP A 153 -7.13 -16.91 8.59
C TRP A 153 -8.31 -17.12 9.53
N VAL A 154 -9.08 -16.07 9.79
CA VAL A 154 -10.20 -16.12 10.75
C VAL A 154 -11.46 -15.48 10.20
N CYS A 155 -12.61 -15.79 10.82
CA CYS A 155 -13.93 -15.26 10.48
C CYS A 155 -14.45 -14.33 11.59
N CYS A 156 -14.97 -13.14 11.20
CA CYS A 156 -15.57 -12.16 12.08
C CYS A 156 -16.97 -11.78 11.61
N ASP A 157 -17.85 -11.39 12.57
CA ASP A 157 -19.22 -10.96 12.29
C ASP A 157 -19.28 -9.50 11.79
N SER A 158 -18.40 -8.65 12.29
CA SER A 158 -18.47 -7.20 12.05
C SER A 158 -17.09 -6.60 11.81
N THR A 159 -17.06 -5.40 11.26
CA THR A 159 -15.83 -4.59 11.11
C THR A 159 -15.34 -4.08 12.47
N GLU A 160 -16.22 -3.91 13.45
CA GLU A 160 -15.88 -3.60 14.84
C GLU A 160 -15.07 -4.74 15.46
N ASP A 161 -15.48 -6.00 15.26
CA ASP A 161 -14.74 -7.17 15.73
C ASP A 161 -13.37 -7.26 15.08
N VAL A 162 -13.27 -6.93 13.79
CA VAL A 162 -11.98 -6.89 13.06
C VAL A 162 -11.03 -5.86 13.68
N VAL A 163 -11.51 -4.66 14.01
CA VAL A 163 -10.70 -3.62 14.65
C VAL A 163 -10.31 -4.01 16.07
N ALA A 164 -11.24 -4.60 16.85
CA ALA A 164 -10.96 -5.09 18.19
C ALA A 164 -9.94 -6.25 18.17
N LEU A 165 -10.06 -7.16 17.21
CA LEU A 165 -9.10 -8.26 17.00
C LEU A 165 -7.68 -7.73 16.72
N LEU A 166 -7.53 -6.69 15.89
CA LEU A 166 -6.22 -6.07 15.65
C LEU A 166 -5.59 -5.56 16.95
N ALA A 167 -6.38 -4.88 17.79
CA ALA A 167 -5.88 -4.39 19.08
C ALA A 167 -5.42 -5.55 19.97
N LEU A 168 -6.16 -6.66 19.96
CA LEU A 168 -5.82 -7.85 20.72
C LEU A 168 -4.56 -8.54 20.19
N VAL A 169 -4.42 -8.70 18.87
CA VAL A 169 -3.22 -9.28 18.24
C VAL A 169 -1.99 -8.42 18.56
N ARG A 170 -2.10 -7.09 18.48
CA ARG A 170 -1.02 -6.17 18.90
C ARG A 170 -0.66 -6.31 20.38
N LYS A 171 -1.61 -6.59 21.25
CA LYS A 171 -1.34 -6.82 22.69
C LYS A 171 -0.42 -8.03 22.92
N TYR A 172 -0.57 -9.10 22.14
CA TYR A 172 0.19 -10.34 22.32
C TYR A 172 1.45 -10.41 21.44
N ALA A 173 1.42 -9.82 20.26
CA ALA A 173 2.52 -9.87 19.29
C ALA A 173 3.33 -8.56 19.20
N GLY A 174 2.82 -7.44 19.74
CA GLY A 174 3.51 -6.14 19.70
C GLY A 174 3.79 -5.68 18.27
N ASP A 175 4.98 -5.10 18.08
CA ASP A 175 5.47 -4.60 16.79
C ASP A 175 5.86 -5.71 15.80
N THR A 176 5.63 -6.98 16.14
CA THR A 176 5.91 -8.12 15.25
C THR A 176 4.74 -8.47 14.33
N VAL A 177 3.58 -7.82 14.48
CA VAL A 177 2.47 -7.91 13.53
C VAL A 177 2.92 -7.29 12.21
N THR A 178 3.00 -8.09 11.16
CA THR A 178 3.50 -7.68 9.85
C THR A 178 2.36 -7.26 8.93
N SER A 179 1.28 -8.03 8.92
CA SER A 179 0.12 -7.81 8.05
C SER A 179 -1.18 -8.09 8.79
N PHE A 180 -2.21 -7.32 8.45
CA PHE A 180 -3.56 -7.51 8.99
C PHE A 180 -4.59 -7.02 7.96
N GLU A 181 -5.15 -7.99 7.23
CA GLU A 181 -5.97 -7.75 6.04
C GLU A 181 -7.43 -8.08 6.31
N ILE A 182 -8.35 -7.22 5.87
CA ILE A 182 -9.79 -7.50 5.84
C ILE A 182 -10.20 -7.94 4.43
N ILE A 183 -11.05 -8.96 4.35
CA ILE A 183 -11.54 -9.53 3.10
C ILE A 183 -13.04 -9.81 3.26
N PRO A 184 -13.94 -9.25 2.44
CA PRO A 184 -15.36 -9.58 2.48
C PRO A 184 -15.62 -10.97 1.89
N ALA A 185 -16.60 -11.70 2.42
CA ALA A 185 -16.96 -13.05 1.95
C ALA A 185 -17.21 -13.09 0.44
N GLY A 186 -17.94 -12.13 -0.10
CA GLY A 186 -18.22 -12.05 -1.54
C GLY A 186 -16.96 -11.95 -2.42
N ALA A 187 -15.85 -11.37 -1.90
CA ALA A 187 -14.59 -11.36 -2.63
C ALA A 187 -13.96 -12.75 -2.73
N ILE A 188 -14.16 -13.61 -1.73
CA ILE A 188 -13.66 -15.00 -1.75
C ILE A 188 -14.45 -15.81 -2.75
N ASP A 189 -15.77 -15.67 -2.76
CA ASP A 189 -16.65 -16.34 -3.73
C ASP A 189 -16.26 -15.98 -5.16
N MET A 190 -16.00 -14.68 -5.39
CA MET A 190 -15.52 -14.14 -6.66
C MET A 190 -14.18 -14.76 -7.08
N VAL A 191 -13.21 -14.85 -6.17
CA VAL A 191 -11.89 -15.43 -6.45
C VAL A 191 -12.02 -16.94 -6.73
N MET A 192 -12.83 -17.66 -5.96
CA MET A 192 -13.07 -19.10 -6.19
C MET A 192 -13.75 -19.38 -7.54
N ALA A 193 -14.62 -18.49 -7.98
CA ALA A 193 -15.29 -18.63 -9.28
C ALA A 193 -14.35 -18.37 -10.46
N ASP A 194 -13.42 -17.42 -10.31
CA ASP A 194 -12.53 -16.93 -11.38
C ASP A 194 -11.19 -17.68 -11.46
N ILE A 195 -10.63 -18.09 -10.31
CA ILE A 195 -9.29 -18.69 -10.21
C ILE A 195 -9.39 -20.20 -9.93
N PRO A 196 -9.15 -21.07 -10.93
CA PRO A 196 -9.27 -22.52 -10.76
C PRO A 196 -8.35 -23.04 -9.65
N GLY A 197 -8.89 -23.97 -8.83
CA GLY A 197 -8.13 -24.63 -7.76
C GLY A 197 -8.05 -23.84 -6.45
N THR A 198 -8.56 -22.60 -6.40
CA THR A 198 -8.68 -21.82 -5.16
C THR A 198 -9.81 -22.39 -4.30
N ARG A 199 -9.56 -22.44 -2.98
CA ARG A 199 -10.55 -22.89 -2.00
C ARG A 199 -10.54 -21.96 -0.80
N ASP A 200 -11.72 -21.61 -0.26
CA ASP A 200 -11.80 -20.92 1.02
C ASP A 200 -11.15 -21.81 2.11
N PRO A 201 -10.13 -21.31 2.80
CA PRO A 201 -9.48 -22.04 3.90
C PRO A 201 -10.44 -22.38 5.04
N LEU A 202 -11.53 -21.62 5.16
CA LEU A 202 -12.46 -21.70 6.27
C LEU A 202 -13.87 -21.29 5.78
N PRO A 203 -14.59 -22.20 5.09
CA PRO A 203 -15.94 -21.93 4.59
C PRO A 203 -16.88 -21.49 5.71
N SER A 204 -17.47 -20.31 5.57
CA SER A 204 -18.34 -19.72 6.58
C SER A 204 -19.32 -18.74 5.93
N THR A 205 -20.50 -18.59 6.55
CA THR A 205 -21.51 -17.59 6.15
C THR A 205 -21.26 -16.19 6.71
N LEU A 206 -20.25 -16.03 7.54
CA LEU A 206 -19.89 -14.75 8.14
C LEU A 206 -19.37 -13.75 7.08
N PRO A 207 -19.65 -12.45 7.24
CA PRO A 207 -19.38 -11.46 6.21
C PRO A 207 -17.89 -11.14 6.02
N TRP A 208 -17.07 -11.35 7.05
CA TRP A 208 -15.68 -10.90 7.03
C TRP A 208 -14.68 -12.02 7.31
N ARG A 209 -13.57 -11.98 6.56
CA ARG A 209 -12.35 -12.75 6.85
C ARG A 209 -11.24 -11.81 7.22
N VAL A 210 -10.35 -12.27 8.07
CA VAL A 210 -9.10 -11.58 8.39
C VAL A 210 -7.95 -12.52 8.12
N LEU A 211 -7.03 -12.09 7.26
CA LEU A 211 -5.71 -12.68 7.10
C LEU A 211 -4.73 -11.86 7.92
N MET A 212 -4.03 -12.50 8.85
CA MET A 212 -3.03 -11.82 9.68
C MET A 212 -1.71 -12.58 9.69
N GLU A 213 -0.62 -11.83 9.85
CA GLU A 213 0.72 -12.37 9.87
C GLU A 213 1.57 -11.74 10.99
N VAL A 214 2.29 -12.58 11.72
CA VAL A 214 3.26 -12.20 12.73
C VAL A 214 4.64 -12.71 12.31
N SER A 215 5.67 -11.88 12.40
CA SER A 215 7.03 -12.21 11.98
C SER A 215 8.00 -12.08 13.14
N MET A 216 8.71 -13.16 13.47
CA MET A 216 9.74 -13.20 14.53
C MET A 216 10.98 -13.94 14.02
N VAL A 217 12.08 -13.88 14.77
CA VAL A 217 13.30 -14.65 14.44
C VAL A 217 13.04 -16.16 14.58
N ASP A 218 12.21 -16.53 15.55
CA ASP A 218 11.83 -17.91 15.84
C ASP A 218 10.37 -18.16 15.43
N GLU A 219 10.14 -19.17 14.57
CA GLU A 219 8.82 -19.53 14.05
C GLU A 219 7.86 -20.00 15.16
N ALA A 220 8.38 -20.75 16.15
CA ALA A 220 7.56 -21.26 17.25
C ALA A 220 7.07 -20.10 18.15
N GLN A 221 7.88 -19.06 18.35
CA GLN A 221 7.47 -17.87 19.08
C GLN A 221 6.41 -17.06 18.31
N ALA A 222 6.58 -16.90 17.00
CA ALA A 222 5.59 -16.22 16.16
C ALA A 222 4.23 -16.93 16.21
N LYS A 223 4.26 -18.27 16.08
CA LYS A 223 3.07 -19.11 16.16
C LYS A 223 2.41 -19.03 17.54
N ALA A 224 3.18 -19.16 18.61
CA ALA A 224 2.66 -19.10 19.98
C ALA A 224 2.03 -17.75 20.33
N ALA A 225 2.60 -16.62 19.84
CA ALA A 225 2.04 -15.30 20.04
C ALA A 225 0.67 -15.17 19.31
N LEU A 226 0.60 -15.67 18.08
CA LEU A 226 -0.61 -15.67 17.28
C LEU A 226 -1.71 -16.56 17.89
N GLU A 227 -1.37 -17.78 18.32
CA GLU A 227 -2.30 -18.71 18.96
C GLU A 227 -2.89 -18.10 20.25
N LYS A 228 -2.07 -17.50 21.11
CA LYS A 228 -2.54 -16.81 22.33
C LYS A 228 -3.48 -15.64 22.01
N ALA A 229 -3.19 -14.88 20.95
CA ALA A 229 -4.07 -13.81 20.53
C ALA A 229 -5.43 -14.33 20.06
N LEU A 230 -5.42 -15.45 19.31
CA LEU A 230 -6.64 -16.09 18.83
C LEU A 230 -7.46 -16.74 19.94
N GLU A 231 -6.82 -17.42 20.90
CA GLU A 231 -7.50 -17.95 22.09
C GLU A 231 -8.26 -16.83 22.82
N ALA A 232 -7.60 -15.71 23.09
CA ALA A 232 -8.25 -14.57 23.73
C ALA A 232 -9.33 -13.92 22.86
N ALA A 233 -9.20 -13.98 21.53
CA ALA A 233 -10.21 -13.47 20.61
C ALA A 233 -11.47 -14.36 20.59
N PHE A 234 -11.32 -15.68 20.66
CA PHE A 234 -12.43 -16.61 20.82
C PHE A 234 -13.14 -16.43 22.16
N GLU A 235 -12.40 -16.28 23.27
CA GLU A 235 -12.96 -16.02 24.61
C GLU A 235 -13.80 -14.73 24.65
N GLN A 236 -13.42 -13.71 23.85
CA GLN A 236 -14.13 -12.43 23.74
C GLN A 236 -15.20 -12.39 22.63
N ASP A 237 -15.44 -13.51 21.98
CA ASP A 237 -16.40 -13.67 20.87
C ASP A 237 -16.13 -12.76 19.65
N LEU A 238 -14.88 -12.28 19.48
CA LEU A 238 -14.45 -11.46 18.33
C LEU A 238 -14.21 -12.30 17.07
N VAL A 239 -13.85 -13.57 17.26
CA VAL A 239 -13.59 -14.54 16.20
C VAL A 239 -14.51 -15.74 16.39
N LYS A 240 -15.18 -16.15 15.32
CA LYS A 240 -16.15 -17.27 15.36
C LYS A 240 -15.55 -18.57 14.88
N ASP A 241 -14.57 -18.50 13.99
CA ASP A 241 -13.82 -19.64 13.49
C ASP A 241 -12.46 -19.17 12.98
N GLY A 242 -11.45 -20.06 12.98
CA GLY A 242 -10.09 -19.66 12.60
C GLY A 242 -9.15 -20.85 12.38
N VAL A 243 -8.16 -20.63 11.52
CA VAL A 243 -7.09 -21.59 11.24
C VAL A 243 -5.73 -20.89 11.23
N VAL A 244 -4.75 -21.46 11.94
CA VAL A 244 -3.35 -21.06 11.85
C VAL A 244 -2.68 -21.96 10.81
N ALA A 245 -1.92 -21.36 9.89
CA ALA A 245 -1.25 -22.11 8.84
C ALA A 245 -0.27 -23.13 9.42
N ALA A 246 -0.47 -24.41 9.04
CA ALA A 246 0.39 -25.53 9.46
C ALA A 246 1.65 -25.64 8.59
N SER A 247 1.72 -24.91 7.47
CA SER A 247 2.84 -24.96 6.53
C SER A 247 2.94 -23.64 5.73
N LYS A 248 4.14 -23.40 5.16
CA LYS A 248 4.36 -22.27 4.25
C LYS A 248 3.42 -22.33 3.02
N ALA A 249 3.16 -23.52 2.50
CA ALA A 249 2.24 -23.69 1.37
C ALA A 249 0.80 -23.29 1.72
N GLN A 250 0.35 -23.58 2.95
CA GLN A 250 -0.96 -23.14 3.40
C GLN A 250 -1.01 -21.63 3.61
N ALA A 251 0.01 -21.02 4.21
CA ALA A 251 0.11 -19.57 4.32
C ALA A 251 0.10 -18.89 2.95
N GLN A 252 0.83 -19.44 1.97
CA GLN A 252 0.81 -18.95 0.59
C GLN A 252 -0.57 -19.05 -0.05
N SER A 253 -1.36 -20.11 0.26
CA SER A 253 -2.73 -20.21 -0.25
C SER A 253 -3.67 -19.14 0.31
N PHE A 254 -3.46 -18.70 1.56
CA PHE A 254 -4.20 -17.56 2.13
C PHE A 254 -3.89 -16.26 1.39
N TRP A 255 -2.60 -15.99 1.20
CA TRP A 255 -2.14 -14.82 0.45
C TRP A 255 -2.59 -14.85 -1.01
N HIS A 256 -2.58 -16.01 -1.65
CA HIS A 256 -3.04 -16.16 -3.03
C HIS A 256 -4.49 -15.67 -3.20
N ILE A 257 -5.39 -15.98 -2.28
CA ILE A 257 -6.76 -15.47 -2.30
C ILE A 257 -6.73 -13.93 -2.23
N ARG A 258 -6.02 -13.38 -1.25
CA ARG A 258 -5.97 -11.93 -1.03
C ARG A 258 -5.40 -11.16 -2.23
N GLU A 259 -4.32 -11.67 -2.81
CA GLU A 259 -3.60 -11.04 -3.92
C GLU A 259 -4.35 -11.13 -5.26
N THR A 260 -5.23 -12.10 -5.42
CA THR A 260 -5.99 -12.28 -6.66
C THR A 260 -7.31 -11.50 -6.69
N ILE A 261 -7.80 -10.96 -5.58
CA ILE A 261 -9.02 -10.14 -5.54
C ILE A 261 -9.02 -9.03 -6.62
N PRO A 262 -7.95 -8.24 -6.82
CA PRO A 262 -7.94 -7.20 -7.85
C PRO A 262 -8.11 -7.72 -9.29
N LEU A 263 -7.66 -8.94 -9.56
CA LEU A 263 -7.81 -9.58 -10.86
C LEU A 263 -9.24 -10.06 -11.06
N SER A 264 -9.77 -10.79 -10.07
CA SER A 264 -11.12 -11.38 -10.15
C SER A 264 -12.23 -10.32 -10.20
N LYS A 265 -12.04 -9.15 -9.60
CA LYS A 265 -12.97 -8.01 -9.74
C LYS A 265 -13.21 -7.61 -11.20
N ARG A 266 -12.27 -7.81 -12.09
CA ARG A 266 -12.43 -7.47 -13.51
C ARG A 266 -13.55 -8.26 -14.20
N ALA A 267 -13.88 -9.44 -13.66
CA ALA A 267 -14.99 -10.25 -14.16
C ALA A 267 -16.37 -9.65 -13.84
N TYR A 268 -16.45 -8.74 -12.87
CA TYR A 268 -17.69 -8.05 -12.46
C TYR A 268 -17.99 -6.78 -13.27
N GLY A 269 -17.32 -6.54 -14.40
CA GLY A 269 -17.55 -5.38 -15.22
C GLY A 269 -16.86 -4.09 -14.71
N THR A 270 -17.55 -2.94 -14.83
CA THR A 270 -16.99 -1.66 -14.39
C THR A 270 -16.92 -1.59 -12.87
N ALA A 271 -15.76 -1.23 -12.35
CA ALA A 271 -15.56 -0.95 -10.94
C ALA A 271 -14.89 0.41 -10.76
N ILE A 272 -15.40 1.22 -9.83
CA ILE A 272 -14.79 2.48 -9.40
C ILE A 272 -13.93 2.17 -8.17
N ASN A 273 -12.61 2.16 -8.38
CA ASN A 273 -11.66 1.77 -7.36
C ASN A 273 -11.05 2.99 -6.68
N GLN A 274 -11.13 3.04 -5.36
CA GLN A 274 -10.48 4.05 -4.55
C GLN A 274 -9.49 3.38 -3.59
N ASP A 275 -8.32 3.98 -3.47
CA ASP A 275 -7.28 3.63 -2.52
C ASP A 275 -7.23 4.74 -1.48
N ILE A 276 -7.84 4.50 -0.33
CA ILE A 276 -8.02 5.50 0.74
C ILE A 276 -7.45 4.98 2.06
N ALA A 277 -7.16 5.89 2.96
CA ALA A 277 -6.87 5.52 4.34
C ALA A 277 -7.72 6.34 5.30
N VAL A 278 -8.17 5.70 6.38
CA VAL A 278 -8.81 6.34 7.53
C VAL A 278 -8.17 5.84 8.82
N PRO A 279 -8.23 6.59 9.94
CA PRO A 279 -7.78 6.05 11.22
C PRO A 279 -8.46 4.70 11.49
N VAL A 280 -7.70 3.70 11.94
CA VAL A 280 -8.17 2.32 12.14
C VAL A 280 -9.48 2.28 12.93
N SER A 281 -9.58 3.08 14.00
CA SER A 281 -10.78 3.18 14.83
C SER A 281 -12.01 3.76 14.10
N ARG A 282 -11.83 4.35 12.92
CA ARG A 282 -12.90 4.94 12.12
C ARG A 282 -13.36 4.04 10.98
N ILE A 283 -12.69 2.92 10.73
CA ILE A 283 -12.99 2.01 9.62
C ILE A 283 -14.46 1.56 9.64
N PRO A 284 -15.04 1.08 10.75
CA PRO A 284 -16.44 0.64 10.74
C PRO A 284 -17.41 1.78 10.36
N ALA A 285 -17.33 2.90 11.05
CA ALA A 285 -18.20 4.05 10.79
C ALA A 285 -18.00 4.64 9.39
N PHE A 286 -16.77 4.58 8.85
CA PHE A 286 -16.50 5.01 7.48
C PHE A 286 -17.18 4.08 6.46
N ILE A 287 -17.04 2.76 6.61
CA ILE A 287 -17.66 1.80 5.69
C ILE A 287 -19.18 2.01 5.67
N ASP A 288 -19.82 2.09 6.81
CA ASP A 288 -21.27 2.26 6.91
C ASP A 288 -21.74 3.57 6.27
N SER A 289 -21.12 4.70 6.64
CA SER A 289 -21.56 6.01 6.14
C SER A 289 -21.24 6.19 4.65
N CYS A 290 -20.11 5.66 4.19
CA CYS A 290 -19.71 5.76 2.79
C CYS A 290 -20.60 4.88 1.91
N ASN A 291 -20.89 3.64 2.33
CA ASN A 291 -21.82 2.76 1.60
C ASN A 291 -23.21 3.40 1.51
N ALA A 292 -23.74 3.94 2.60
CA ALA A 292 -25.03 4.62 2.59
C ALA A 292 -25.04 5.80 1.59
N ALA A 293 -24.01 6.66 1.62
CA ALA A 293 -23.93 7.81 0.73
C ALA A 293 -23.78 7.42 -0.75
N VAL A 294 -23.12 6.31 -1.06
CA VAL A 294 -23.03 5.78 -2.44
C VAL A 294 -24.36 5.17 -2.87
N LEU A 295 -25.07 4.45 -1.99
CA LEU A 295 -26.38 3.88 -2.28
C LEU A 295 -27.46 4.94 -2.49
N ASP A 296 -27.33 6.12 -1.89
CA ASP A 296 -28.20 7.27 -2.16
C ASP A 296 -28.05 7.77 -3.62
N LEU A 297 -26.87 7.61 -4.22
CA LEU A 297 -26.62 7.95 -5.64
C LEU A 297 -26.98 6.79 -6.57
N VAL A 298 -26.60 5.59 -6.24
CA VAL A 298 -26.80 4.37 -7.03
C VAL A 298 -27.30 3.25 -6.10
N PRO A 299 -28.64 3.12 -5.92
CA PRO A 299 -29.23 2.15 -4.99
C PRO A 299 -28.90 0.68 -5.26
N SER A 300 -28.46 0.36 -6.48
CA SER A 300 -28.06 -1.00 -6.90
C SER A 300 -26.56 -1.26 -6.82
N ALA A 301 -25.75 -0.31 -6.37
CA ALA A 301 -24.30 -0.50 -6.30
C ALA A 301 -23.91 -1.65 -5.35
N GLU A 302 -22.94 -2.44 -5.77
CA GLU A 302 -22.31 -3.47 -4.95
C GLU A 302 -20.92 -3.02 -4.46
N PHE A 303 -20.42 -3.61 -3.38
CA PHE A 303 -19.16 -3.18 -2.78
C PHE A 303 -18.19 -4.36 -2.64
N VAL A 304 -16.94 -4.11 -3.01
CA VAL A 304 -15.80 -4.97 -2.69
C VAL A 304 -14.78 -4.14 -1.92
N ILE A 305 -14.84 -4.22 -0.59
CA ILE A 305 -14.00 -3.44 0.32
C ILE A 305 -13.04 -4.40 1.02
N PHE A 306 -11.77 -4.31 0.71
CA PHE A 306 -10.72 -5.13 1.29
C PHE A 306 -9.46 -4.30 1.50
N GLY A 307 -8.49 -4.77 2.27
CA GLY A 307 -7.23 -4.04 2.41
C GLY A 307 -6.56 -4.18 3.76
N HIS A 308 -5.61 -3.31 3.99
CA HIS A 308 -4.66 -3.30 5.10
C HIS A 308 -5.27 -2.58 6.32
N VAL A 309 -6.21 -3.23 7.02
CA VAL A 309 -6.86 -2.64 8.21
C VAL A 309 -5.82 -2.21 9.24
N GLY A 310 -4.70 -2.93 9.29
CA GLY A 310 -3.65 -2.67 10.27
C GLY A 310 -3.11 -1.23 10.25
N ASP A 311 -3.05 -0.59 9.09
CA ASP A 311 -2.61 0.79 8.90
C ASP A 311 -3.72 1.74 8.42
N GLY A 312 -4.94 1.22 8.29
CA GLY A 312 -6.13 2.00 7.92
C GLY A 312 -6.37 2.12 6.43
N ASN A 313 -5.57 1.48 5.57
CA ASN A 313 -5.76 1.51 4.13
C ASN A 313 -6.85 0.54 3.68
N LEU A 314 -7.80 1.06 2.91
CA LEU A 314 -8.88 0.30 2.30
C LEU A 314 -8.88 0.48 0.78
N HIS A 315 -8.89 -0.63 0.06
CA HIS A 315 -9.23 -0.69 -1.36
C HIS A 315 -10.75 -0.70 -1.46
N TYR A 316 -11.33 0.49 -1.52
CA TYR A 316 -12.79 0.69 -1.57
C TYR A 316 -13.23 0.66 -3.02
N SER A 317 -13.96 -0.38 -3.39
CA SER A 317 -14.46 -0.55 -4.76
C SER A 317 -15.98 -0.53 -4.79
N VAL A 318 -16.54 0.32 -5.64
CA VAL A 318 -17.96 0.32 -6.02
C VAL A 318 -18.07 -0.42 -7.34
N CYS A 319 -18.81 -1.51 -7.35
CA CYS A 319 -18.93 -2.42 -8.49
C CYS A 319 -20.29 -2.30 -9.16
N GLU A 320 -20.35 -2.59 -10.46
CA GLU A 320 -21.64 -2.79 -11.15
C GLU A 320 -22.42 -3.90 -10.44
N PRO A 321 -23.75 -3.77 -10.37
CA PRO A 321 -24.59 -4.86 -9.90
C PRO A 321 -24.35 -6.13 -10.72
N SER A 322 -24.26 -7.27 -10.06
CA SER A 322 -23.99 -8.56 -10.71
C SER A 322 -25.09 -9.00 -11.70
N ASP A 323 -26.30 -8.44 -11.54
CA ASP A 323 -27.49 -8.69 -12.39
C ASP A 323 -27.84 -7.52 -13.31
N ALA A 324 -26.97 -6.50 -13.42
CA ALA A 324 -27.24 -5.31 -14.23
C ALA A 324 -27.40 -5.63 -15.73
N ALA A 325 -28.54 -5.28 -16.29
CA ALA A 325 -28.80 -5.41 -17.72
C ALA A 325 -27.97 -4.44 -18.59
N ALA A 326 -27.47 -3.34 -18.01
CA ALA A 326 -26.61 -2.33 -18.64
C ALA A 326 -25.74 -1.64 -17.61
N PRO A 327 -24.56 -1.08 -17.99
CA PRO A 327 -23.70 -0.35 -17.08
C PRO A 327 -24.40 0.86 -16.46
N VAL A 328 -24.42 0.95 -15.13
CA VAL A 328 -25.04 2.04 -14.36
C VAL A 328 -23.98 3.00 -13.83
N LEU A 329 -22.84 2.49 -13.40
CA LEU A 329 -21.80 3.27 -12.71
C LEU A 329 -21.09 4.29 -13.61
N GLN A 330 -21.03 4.04 -14.93
CA GLN A 330 -20.30 4.90 -15.87
C GLN A 330 -20.75 6.36 -15.83
N ALA A 331 -22.05 6.60 -15.64
CA ALA A 331 -22.62 7.94 -15.54
C ALA A 331 -22.32 8.64 -14.20
N HIS A 332 -21.95 7.87 -13.17
CA HIS A 332 -21.78 8.34 -11.78
C HIS A 332 -20.34 8.32 -11.29
N VAL A 333 -19.35 7.99 -12.14
CA VAL A 333 -17.92 7.85 -11.75
C VAL A 333 -17.42 9.06 -10.97
N ALA A 334 -17.68 10.28 -11.46
CA ALA A 334 -17.21 11.51 -10.82
C ALA A 334 -17.91 11.77 -9.48
N ASP A 335 -19.22 11.53 -9.42
CA ASP A 335 -20.01 11.78 -8.21
C ASP A 335 -19.66 10.77 -7.11
N ILE A 336 -19.56 9.48 -7.46
CA ILE A 336 -19.15 8.42 -6.53
C ILE A 336 -17.73 8.70 -6.00
N THR A 337 -16.78 9.03 -6.89
CA THR A 337 -15.42 9.37 -6.49
C THR A 337 -15.40 10.53 -5.49
N ARG A 338 -16.18 11.59 -5.77
CA ARG A 338 -16.29 12.75 -4.88
C ARG A 338 -16.90 12.39 -3.54
N VAL A 339 -17.98 11.60 -3.52
CA VAL A 339 -18.63 11.14 -2.28
C VAL A 339 -17.65 10.32 -1.44
N VAL A 340 -16.94 9.36 -2.03
CA VAL A 340 -15.96 8.54 -1.29
C VAL A 340 -14.85 9.41 -0.70
N PHE A 341 -14.33 10.39 -1.46
CA PHE A 341 -13.29 11.29 -0.98
C PHE A 341 -13.80 12.22 0.14
N ASP A 342 -15.00 12.76 0.01
CA ASP A 342 -15.60 13.62 1.04
C ASP A 342 -15.87 12.84 2.33
N GLN A 343 -16.38 11.61 2.24
CA GLN A 343 -16.52 10.71 3.38
C GLN A 343 -15.17 10.37 4.01
N THR A 344 -14.16 10.08 3.21
CA THR A 344 -12.79 9.83 3.69
C THR A 344 -12.26 11.00 4.50
N MET A 345 -12.41 12.23 3.99
CA MET A 345 -11.97 13.43 4.69
C MET A 345 -12.78 13.72 5.95
N ALA A 346 -14.08 13.47 5.94
CA ALA A 346 -14.96 13.62 7.12
C ALA A 346 -14.55 12.67 8.26
N HIS A 347 -13.97 11.52 7.95
CA HIS A 347 -13.41 10.58 8.91
C HIS A 347 -11.94 10.83 9.26
N GLY A 348 -11.36 11.95 8.81
CA GLY A 348 -9.95 12.32 9.09
C GLY A 348 -8.93 11.52 8.29
N GLY A 349 -9.32 11.04 7.12
CA GLY A 349 -8.52 10.16 6.29
C GLY A 349 -7.70 10.84 5.20
N SER A 350 -7.22 10.04 4.24
CA SER A 350 -6.47 10.43 3.05
C SER A 350 -7.08 9.80 1.79
N ILE A 351 -7.20 10.58 0.74
CA ILE A 351 -7.72 10.12 -0.57
C ILE A 351 -6.71 9.28 -1.36
N SER A 352 -5.51 9.10 -0.85
CA SER A 352 -4.50 8.21 -1.42
C SER A 352 -3.66 7.64 -0.30
N ALA A 353 -3.77 6.34 -0.07
CA ALA A 353 -2.98 5.62 0.90
C ALA A 353 -1.60 5.24 0.33
N GLU A 354 -1.59 4.57 -0.83
CA GLU A 354 -0.39 4.02 -1.46
C GLU A 354 -0.13 4.56 -2.87
N HIS A 355 -1.19 4.81 -3.66
CA HIS A 355 -1.07 5.04 -5.11
C HIS A 355 -0.45 6.38 -5.49
N GLY A 356 -0.41 7.35 -4.56
CA GLY A 356 0.02 8.72 -4.83
C GLY A 356 -1.12 9.57 -5.40
N VAL A 357 -0.77 10.73 -5.89
CA VAL A 357 -1.69 11.75 -6.44
C VAL A 357 -1.67 11.76 -7.96
N GLY A 358 -0.48 11.73 -8.53
CA GLY A 358 -0.24 11.81 -9.97
C GLY A 358 -0.93 13.01 -10.62
N ARG A 359 -1.53 12.74 -11.77
CA ARG A 359 -2.36 13.68 -12.50
C ARG A 359 -3.84 13.53 -12.12
N LEU A 360 -4.27 12.30 -11.81
CA LEU A 360 -5.70 11.98 -11.66
C LEU A 360 -6.30 12.56 -10.38
N LYS A 361 -5.53 12.62 -9.28
CA LYS A 361 -6.02 13.11 -7.99
C LYS A 361 -5.57 14.55 -7.66
N ARG A 362 -4.82 15.20 -8.55
CA ARG A 362 -4.25 16.54 -8.30
C ARG A 362 -5.30 17.60 -7.96
N ASP A 363 -6.40 17.64 -8.71
CA ASP A 363 -7.44 18.65 -8.54
C ASP A 363 -8.25 18.38 -7.26
N GLU A 364 -8.47 17.12 -6.91
CA GLU A 364 -9.06 16.73 -5.62
C GLU A 364 -8.12 17.03 -4.44
N LEU A 365 -6.82 16.85 -4.60
CA LEU A 365 -5.84 17.29 -3.60
C LEU A 365 -5.96 18.78 -3.34
N ALA A 366 -6.03 19.58 -4.40
CA ALA A 366 -6.18 21.05 -4.30
C ALA A 366 -7.52 21.44 -3.63
N ARG A 367 -8.58 20.71 -3.87
CA ARG A 367 -9.92 20.93 -3.27
C ARG A 367 -9.95 20.61 -1.78
N LEU A 368 -9.27 19.53 -1.38
CA LEU A 368 -9.44 18.93 -0.04
C LEU A 368 -8.39 19.38 0.96
N ARG A 369 -7.20 19.82 0.50
CA ARG A 369 -6.13 20.25 1.40
C ARG A 369 -6.29 21.70 1.81
N PRO A 370 -5.89 22.08 3.06
CA PRO A 370 -5.81 23.47 3.45
C PRO A 370 -4.93 24.29 2.51
N PRO A 371 -5.30 25.53 2.16
CA PRO A 371 -4.49 26.39 1.27
C PRO A 371 -3.02 26.51 1.68
N ALA A 372 -2.74 26.62 2.96
CA ALA A 372 -1.36 26.71 3.47
C ALA A 372 -0.50 25.47 3.08
N ALA A 373 -1.09 24.27 3.00
CA ALA A 373 -0.37 23.07 2.58
C ALA A 373 -0.09 23.07 1.07
N THR A 374 -1.08 23.45 0.26
CA THR A 374 -0.92 23.56 -1.20
C THR A 374 0.06 24.66 -1.59
N ASP A 375 0.05 25.79 -0.88
CA ASP A 375 0.99 26.90 -1.11
C ASP A 375 2.42 26.52 -0.73
N ALA A 376 2.61 25.77 0.37
CA ALA A 376 3.93 25.24 0.73
C ALA A 376 4.46 24.25 -0.32
N MET A 377 3.63 23.35 -0.83
CA MET A 377 4.02 22.42 -1.90
C MET A 377 4.40 23.16 -3.19
N ARG A 378 3.65 24.20 -3.57
CA ARG A 378 3.98 25.06 -4.73
C ARG A 378 5.30 25.81 -4.52
N ALA A 379 5.52 26.35 -3.34
CA ALA A 379 6.76 27.05 -3.02
C ALA A 379 7.98 26.14 -3.14
N ILE A 380 7.89 24.90 -2.63
CA ILE A 380 8.94 23.88 -2.76
C ILE A 380 9.17 23.54 -4.24
N LYS A 381 8.11 23.29 -5.00
CA LYS A 381 8.19 22.99 -6.42
C LYS A 381 8.90 24.10 -7.19
N LEU A 382 8.48 25.37 -7.01
CA LEU A 382 9.05 26.52 -7.69
C LEU A 382 10.52 26.80 -7.27
N ALA A 383 10.86 26.55 -6.01
CA ALA A 383 12.23 26.74 -5.51
C ALA A 383 13.21 25.72 -6.11
N LEU A 384 12.79 24.46 -6.29
CA LEU A 384 13.64 23.40 -6.82
C LEU A 384 13.59 23.30 -8.35
N ASP A 385 12.41 23.50 -8.95
CA ASP A 385 12.18 23.38 -10.39
C ASP A 385 11.49 24.65 -10.94
N PRO A 386 12.22 25.77 -11.00
CA PRO A 386 11.66 27.04 -11.48
C PRO A 386 11.27 27.05 -12.96
N LEU A 387 11.80 26.10 -13.75
CA LEU A 387 11.45 25.95 -15.16
C LEU A 387 10.28 24.99 -15.40
N GLY A 388 9.80 24.30 -14.35
CA GLY A 388 8.67 23.37 -14.45
C GLY A 388 8.92 22.15 -15.33
N ILE A 389 10.19 21.69 -15.46
CA ILE A 389 10.57 20.60 -16.37
C ILE A 389 10.42 19.21 -15.73
N MET A 390 10.39 19.13 -14.40
CA MET A 390 10.31 17.85 -13.68
C MET A 390 8.86 17.41 -13.55
N ASN A 391 8.50 16.37 -14.28
CA ASN A 391 7.21 15.70 -14.29
C ASN A 391 6.01 16.69 -14.20
N PRO A 392 5.86 17.59 -15.19
CA PRO A 392 4.90 18.70 -15.11
C PRO A 392 3.45 18.24 -15.03
N GLY A 393 2.63 18.97 -14.27
CA GLY A 393 1.21 18.71 -14.12
C GLY A 393 0.84 17.54 -13.20
N ARG A 394 1.79 17.02 -12.43
CA ARG A 394 1.57 15.99 -11.39
C ARG A 394 1.71 16.61 -10.00
N VAL A 395 1.03 16.04 -9.03
CA VAL A 395 0.99 16.42 -7.60
C VAL A 395 0.43 17.83 -7.39
N VAL A 396 1.06 18.86 -7.89
CA VAL A 396 0.62 20.26 -7.73
C VAL A 396 0.60 21.00 -9.06
N SER A 397 -0.31 21.96 -9.19
CA SER A 397 -0.33 22.93 -10.28
C SER A 397 0.50 24.15 -9.89
N VAL A 398 1.40 24.58 -10.75
CA VAL A 398 2.21 25.81 -10.67
C VAL A 398 2.00 26.64 -11.90
#